data_31793c7a7e642dee63677973762e626b
#
_entry.id   31793c7a7e642dee63677973762e626b
#
_cell.length_a   1.000
_cell.length_b   1.000
_cell.length_c   1.000
_cell.angle_alpha   90.00
_cell.angle_beta   90.00
_cell.angle_gamma   90.00
#
_symmetry.space_group_name_H-M   'P 1'
#
loop_
_entity.id
_entity.type
_entity.pdbx_description
1 polymer ?
#
loop_
_entity_poly.entity_id
_entity_poly.type
_entity_poly.pdbx_seq_one_letter_code
_entity_poly.pdbx_strand_id
1 'polypeptide(L)'
;MPELPEVETIRQDLRKKILNKKIKSVFVSGKAKVNKSHPAFKKYLIGKKFVDIDRVGKLIIFVLDNKKYLLVHLKMTGQLIYKNGKKIIAGGHPEPRIDEVPNKFTRVSFELASGGNLYFNDVRRFGYVNIVGQEELDKIKSNFGIEPLQPDFTLENFKKALSNRRTSIKAVLLNQKLLAGIGNIYADESCFLAEVRPAKPVNKLTGLQVKKLHKAIEKVINKAIEMRGTTFNDYKDSEGNSGYFGNFLKVYGRGGEKCVKCKDILKRTVVVGRGTVYCLKCQK
;
A
#
# COMPACT_ATOMS: atom_id res chain seq x y z
N MET A 1 2.20 -4.66 6.67
CA MET A 1 2.60 -3.45 5.91
C MET A 1 1.55 -3.22 4.84
N PRO A 2 0.94 -2.04 4.78
CA PRO A 2 0.01 -1.72 3.70
C PRO A 2 0.67 -1.89 2.33
N GLU A 3 -0.01 -2.59 1.41
CA GLU A 3 0.39 -2.77 0.02
C GLU A 3 -0.51 -1.92 -0.88
N LEU A 4 -0.48 -2.07 -2.19
CA LEU A 4 -1.24 -1.24 -3.14
C LEU A 4 -2.75 -1.18 -2.81
N PRO A 5 -3.47 -2.29 -2.57
CA PRO A 5 -4.91 -2.21 -2.31
C PRO A 5 -5.26 -1.42 -1.05
N GLU A 6 -4.51 -1.59 0.03
CA GLU A 6 -4.72 -0.84 1.27
C GLU A 6 -4.47 0.66 1.06
N VAL A 7 -3.38 1.00 0.36
CA VAL A 7 -3.02 2.40 0.10
C VAL A 7 -4.03 3.06 -0.86
N GLU A 8 -4.53 2.33 -1.85
CA GLU A 8 -5.58 2.79 -2.76
C GLU A 8 -6.89 3.07 -2.01
N THR A 9 -7.30 2.17 -1.12
CA THR A 9 -8.48 2.36 -0.28
C THR A 9 -8.38 3.63 0.57
N ILE A 10 -7.22 3.84 1.23
CA ILE A 10 -6.96 5.05 2.01
C ILE A 10 -7.05 6.30 1.13
N ARG A 11 -6.45 6.26 -0.06
CA ARG A 11 -6.49 7.36 -1.02
C ARG A 11 -7.93 7.73 -1.39
N GLN A 12 -8.74 6.73 -1.74
CA GLN A 12 -10.14 6.95 -2.12
C GLN A 12 -10.97 7.52 -0.97
N ASP A 13 -10.80 7.00 0.23
CA ASP A 13 -11.54 7.46 1.42
C ASP A 13 -11.17 8.89 1.81
N LEU A 14 -9.87 9.19 1.85
CA LEU A 14 -9.40 10.54 2.17
C LEU A 14 -9.81 11.55 1.08
N ARG A 15 -9.78 11.15 -0.19
CA ARG A 15 -10.23 12.00 -1.29
C ARG A 15 -11.66 12.48 -1.11
N LYS A 16 -12.56 11.62 -0.65
CA LYS A 16 -13.96 11.98 -0.36
C LYS A 16 -14.12 12.95 0.82
N LYS A 17 -13.14 13.07 1.71
CA LYS A 17 -13.27 13.77 2.99
C LYS A 17 -12.48 15.05 3.12
N ILE A 18 -11.32 15.15 2.48
CA ILE A 18 -10.40 16.27 2.72
C ILE A 18 -10.09 17.12 1.49
N LEU A 19 -10.62 16.78 0.30
CA LEU A 19 -10.45 17.64 -0.87
C LEU A 19 -10.98 19.04 -0.60
N ASN A 20 -10.26 20.04 -1.11
CA ASN A 20 -10.50 21.46 -0.98
C ASN A 20 -10.49 22.01 0.46
N LYS A 21 -10.15 21.18 1.45
CA LYS A 21 -10.01 21.62 2.84
C LYS A 21 -8.68 22.32 3.05
N LYS A 22 -8.75 23.49 3.69
CA LYS A 22 -7.59 24.31 4.05
C LYS A 22 -6.96 23.81 5.35
N ILE A 23 -5.64 23.71 5.37
CA ILE A 23 -4.87 23.36 6.57
C ILE A 23 -4.81 24.61 7.47
N LYS A 24 -5.37 24.53 8.69
CA LYS A 24 -5.36 25.60 9.68
C LYS A 24 -4.09 25.58 10.52
N SER A 25 -3.72 24.40 10.99
CA SER A 25 -2.51 24.21 11.79
C SER A 25 -1.87 22.86 11.53
N VAL A 26 -0.58 22.73 11.86
CA VAL A 26 0.19 21.50 11.71
C VAL A 26 1.01 21.25 12.97
N PHE A 27 0.87 20.07 13.54
CA PHE A 27 1.74 19.57 14.59
C PHE A 27 2.73 18.56 14.02
N VAL A 28 4.00 18.63 14.43
CA VAL A 28 5.06 17.70 14.05
C VAL A 28 5.76 17.27 15.34
N SER A 29 5.69 15.97 15.64
CA SER A 29 6.39 15.36 16.77
C SER A 29 7.91 15.36 16.56
N GLY A 30 8.71 15.52 17.60
CA GLY A 30 10.17 15.36 17.53
C GLY A 30 10.64 13.98 17.05
N LYS A 31 9.73 12.99 17.03
CA LYS A 31 9.99 11.61 16.53
C LYS A 31 9.48 11.40 15.08
N ALA A 32 8.94 12.44 14.43
CA ALA A 32 8.45 12.35 13.06
C ALA A 32 9.62 12.32 12.07
N LYS A 33 9.49 11.51 11.01
CA LYS A 33 10.40 11.54 9.85
C LYS A 33 9.83 12.49 8.81
N VAL A 34 10.38 13.69 8.74
CA VAL A 34 10.04 14.72 7.76
C VAL A 34 11.33 15.23 7.11
N ASN A 35 11.26 15.72 5.87
CA ASN A 35 12.45 16.16 5.11
C ASN A 35 12.78 17.66 5.27
N LYS A 36 12.10 18.39 6.12
CA LYS A 36 12.32 19.82 6.43
C LYS A 36 12.41 20.02 7.94
N SER A 37 13.00 21.11 8.39
CA SER A 37 12.86 21.52 9.78
C SER A 37 11.39 21.75 10.13
N HIS A 38 10.99 21.53 11.39
CA HIS A 38 9.58 21.63 11.78
C HIS A 38 8.96 23.00 11.47
N PRO A 39 9.66 24.14 11.69
CA PRO A 39 9.13 25.46 11.28
C PRO A 39 8.93 25.56 9.77
N ALA A 40 9.90 25.13 8.97
CA ALA A 40 9.79 25.16 7.51
C ALA A 40 8.69 24.23 7.01
N PHE A 41 8.57 23.01 7.57
CA PHE A 41 7.51 22.06 7.25
C PHE A 41 6.12 22.67 7.46
N LYS A 42 5.90 23.32 8.61
CA LYS A 42 4.65 24.02 8.94
C LYS A 42 4.37 25.17 7.97
N LYS A 43 5.38 26.01 7.66
CA LYS A 43 5.26 27.15 6.76
C LYS A 43 4.79 26.75 5.35
N TYR A 44 5.25 25.60 4.82
CA TYR A 44 4.82 25.11 3.51
C TYR A 44 3.38 24.63 3.47
N LEU A 45 2.76 24.29 4.61
CA LEU A 45 1.48 23.61 4.69
C LEU A 45 0.35 24.49 5.23
N ILE A 46 0.62 25.32 6.22
CA ILE A 46 -0.40 26.16 6.85
C ILE A 46 -0.98 27.10 5.80
N GLY A 47 -2.31 27.17 5.77
CA GLY A 47 -3.06 27.99 4.82
C GLY A 47 -3.27 27.36 3.44
N LYS A 48 -2.65 26.21 3.15
CA LYS A 48 -2.78 25.50 1.86
C LYS A 48 -3.95 24.54 1.87
N LYS A 49 -4.46 24.21 0.66
CA LYS A 49 -5.56 23.28 0.46
C LYS A 49 -5.05 21.98 -0.17
N PHE A 50 -5.67 20.87 0.21
CA PHE A 50 -5.54 19.61 -0.52
C PHE A 50 -6.41 19.67 -1.78
N VAL A 51 -5.79 19.79 -2.95
CA VAL A 51 -6.53 19.90 -4.23
C VAL A 51 -6.73 18.54 -4.91
N ASP A 52 -5.88 17.58 -4.63
CA ASP A 52 -6.05 16.19 -5.05
C ASP A 52 -5.27 15.22 -4.13
N ILE A 53 -5.57 13.93 -4.24
CA ILE A 53 -4.82 12.86 -3.60
C ILE A 53 -4.56 11.78 -4.64
N ASP A 54 -3.31 11.62 -5.00
CA ASP A 54 -2.79 10.64 -5.95
C ASP A 54 -1.96 9.56 -5.22
N ARG A 55 -1.46 8.58 -5.94
CA ARG A 55 -0.64 7.50 -5.42
C ARG A 55 0.30 6.96 -6.50
N VAL A 56 1.47 6.48 -6.11
CA VAL A 56 2.31 5.60 -6.92
C VAL A 56 2.81 4.45 -6.04
N GLY A 57 2.58 3.22 -6.46
CA GLY A 57 2.89 2.04 -5.64
C GLY A 57 2.24 2.10 -4.26
N LYS A 58 3.06 2.23 -3.22
CA LYS A 58 2.64 2.31 -1.82
C LYS A 58 2.84 3.71 -1.21
N LEU A 59 3.06 4.72 -2.05
CA LEU A 59 3.30 6.11 -1.67
C LEU A 59 2.05 6.94 -1.96
N ILE A 60 1.47 7.57 -0.94
CA ILE A 60 0.34 8.51 -1.07
C ILE A 60 0.92 9.90 -1.37
N ILE A 61 0.29 10.60 -2.29
CA ILE A 61 0.71 11.92 -2.78
C ILE A 61 -0.45 12.90 -2.61
N PHE A 62 -0.39 13.77 -1.61
CA PHE A 62 -1.35 14.86 -1.48
C PHE A 62 -0.87 16.03 -2.32
N VAL A 63 -1.69 16.48 -3.25
CA VAL A 63 -1.44 17.65 -4.09
C VAL A 63 -1.94 18.89 -3.37
N LEU A 64 -1.09 19.91 -3.26
CA LEU A 64 -1.41 21.16 -2.60
C LEU A 64 -1.61 22.29 -3.63
N ASP A 65 -2.42 23.30 -3.28
CA ASP A 65 -2.74 24.45 -4.14
C ASP A 65 -1.53 25.38 -4.44
N ASN A 66 -0.41 25.18 -3.77
CA ASN A 66 0.85 25.92 -4.01
C ASN A 66 1.86 25.15 -4.88
N LYS A 67 1.42 24.18 -5.67
CA LYS A 67 2.27 23.34 -6.53
C LYS A 67 3.34 22.57 -5.76
N LYS A 68 3.08 22.26 -4.47
CA LYS A 68 3.87 21.34 -3.65
C LYS A 68 3.09 20.06 -3.43
N TYR A 69 3.82 19.02 -3.08
CA TYR A 69 3.29 17.68 -2.85
C TYR A 69 3.69 17.21 -1.46
N LEU A 70 2.71 16.70 -0.70
CA LEU A 70 2.98 16.06 0.59
C LEU A 70 2.97 14.55 0.36
N LEU A 71 4.12 13.93 0.47
CA LEU A 71 4.33 12.50 0.27
C LEU A 71 4.21 11.76 1.60
N VAL A 72 3.36 10.75 1.67
CA VAL A 72 3.20 9.92 2.87
C VAL A 72 3.44 8.46 2.53
N HIS A 73 4.44 7.85 3.17
CA HIS A 73 4.68 6.42 3.06
C HIS A 73 4.47 5.75 4.41
N LEU A 74 3.50 4.85 4.48
CA LEU A 74 3.09 4.20 5.72
C LEU A 74 4.10 3.17 6.25
N LYS A 75 4.93 2.59 5.37
CA LYS A 75 5.88 1.50 5.73
C LYS A 75 5.17 0.38 6.49
N MET A 76 5.67 -0.01 7.67
CA MET A 76 5.18 -1.19 8.41
C MET A 76 3.96 -0.91 9.28
N THR A 77 3.98 0.20 10.01
CA THR A 77 2.99 0.52 11.06
C THR A 77 2.38 1.91 10.94
N GLY A 78 2.61 2.58 9.80
CA GLY A 78 2.00 3.88 9.55
C GLY A 78 0.49 3.77 9.31
N GLN A 79 -0.22 4.77 9.81
CA GLN A 79 -1.67 4.94 9.63
C GLN A 79 -1.97 6.38 9.25
N LEU A 80 -2.95 6.58 8.38
CA LEU A 80 -3.60 7.86 8.17
C LEU A 80 -5.01 7.80 8.75
N ILE A 81 -5.33 8.72 9.67
CA ILE A 81 -6.59 8.74 10.41
C ILE A 81 -7.21 10.12 10.23
N TYR A 82 -8.36 10.19 9.59
CA TYR A 82 -9.19 11.39 9.54
C TYR A 82 -10.29 11.29 10.60
N LYS A 83 -10.39 12.28 11.49
CA LYS A 83 -11.40 12.36 12.56
C LYS A 83 -12.15 13.68 12.47
N ASN A 84 -13.47 13.61 12.46
CA ASN A 84 -14.34 14.78 12.52
C ASN A 84 -15.55 14.46 13.42
N GLY A 85 -15.52 14.98 14.64
CA GLY A 85 -16.45 14.57 15.69
C GLY A 85 -16.35 13.08 15.99
N LYS A 86 -17.49 12.37 15.92
CA LYS A 86 -17.55 10.91 16.11
C LYS A 86 -17.16 10.10 14.84
N LYS A 87 -17.07 10.76 13.67
CA LYS A 87 -16.71 10.08 12.41
C LYS A 87 -15.20 9.90 12.33
N ILE A 88 -14.76 8.66 12.20
CA ILE A 88 -13.35 8.29 12.06
C ILE A 88 -13.18 7.48 10.79
N ILE A 89 -12.20 7.84 9.98
CA ILE A 89 -11.72 7.07 8.83
C ILE A 89 -10.25 6.84 9.05
N ALA A 90 -9.86 5.61 9.16
CA ALA A 90 -8.46 5.25 9.36
C ALA A 90 -8.04 4.21 8.33
N GLY A 91 -6.77 4.21 7.96
CA GLY A 91 -6.21 3.21 7.08
C GLY A 91 -4.73 3.01 7.34
N GLY A 92 -4.26 1.80 7.13
CA GLY A 92 -2.89 1.42 7.38
C GLY A 92 -2.79 0.17 8.26
N HIS A 93 -1.86 0.19 9.21
CA HIS A 93 -1.69 -0.93 10.14
C HIS A 93 -2.80 -0.90 11.22
N PRO A 94 -3.47 -2.03 11.52
CA PRO A 94 -4.43 -2.08 12.62
C PRO A 94 -3.69 -1.85 13.95
N GLU A 95 -4.09 -0.81 14.67
CA GLU A 95 -3.62 -0.51 16.01
C GLU A 95 -4.83 -0.32 16.92
N PRO A 96 -4.80 -0.85 18.14
CA PRO A 96 -5.80 -0.50 19.14
C PRO A 96 -5.75 1.00 19.42
N ARG A 97 -6.93 1.63 19.68
CA ARG A 97 -7.07 3.06 20.03
C ARG A 97 -6.99 4.04 18.86
N ILE A 98 -7.49 3.66 17.70
CA ILE A 98 -7.68 4.57 16.55
C ILE A 98 -8.58 5.76 16.92
N ASP A 99 -9.52 5.57 17.83
CA ASP A 99 -10.45 6.57 18.37
C ASP A 99 -9.77 7.56 19.35
N GLU A 100 -8.66 7.19 19.97
CA GLU A 100 -7.91 8.00 20.93
C GLU A 100 -6.85 8.93 20.26
N VAL A 101 -7.08 9.43 19.05
CA VAL A 101 -6.16 10.37 18.41
C VAL A 101 -6.48 11.82 18.78
N PRO A 102 -5.42 12.66 19.05
CA PRO A 102 -3.99 12.36 19.00
C PRO A 102 -3.53 11.52 20.18
N ASN A 103 -2.54 10.64 19.96
CA ASN A 103 -1.95 9.81 21.01
C ASN A 103 -0.41 9.75 20.89
N LYS A 104 0.26 8.94 21.76
CA LYS A 104 1.72 8.81 21.77
C LYS A 104 2.37 8.33 20.48
N PHE A 105 1.58 7.79 19.55
CA PHE A 105 2.03 7.33 18.23
C PHE A 105 1.80 8.37 17.13
N THR A 106 1.10 9.47 17.40
CA THR A 106 0.89 10.56 16.46
C THR A 106 2.22 11.24 16.14
N ARG A 107 2.60 11.25 14.86
CA ARG A 107 3.84 11.83 14.36
C ARG A 107 3.62 13.18 13.71
N VAL A 108 2.56 13.28 12.91
CA VAL A 108 2.13 14.54 12.29
C VAL A 108 0.62 14.63 12.38
N SER A 109 0.09 15.83 12.66
CA SER A 109 -1.33 16.09 12.53
C SER A 109 -1.61 17.40 11.82
N PHE A 110 -2.73 17.43 11.09
CA PHE A 110 -3.22 18.57 10.33
C PHE A 110 -4.63 18.90 10.83
N GLU A 111 -4.79 20.05 11.44
CA GLU A 111 -6.10 20.62 11.75
C GLU A 111 -6.65 21.29 10.48
N LEU A 112 -7.90 21.01 10.13
CA LEU A 112 -8.53 21.57 8.92
C LEU A 112 -9.47 22.72 9.29
N ALA A 113 -9.43 23.80 8.52
CA ALA A 113 -10.22 25.00 8.81
C ALA A 113 -11.75 24.76 8.79
N SER A 114 -12.21 23.80 7.98
CA SER A 114 -13.62 23.39 7.92
C SER A 114 -14.02 22.35 8.97
N GLY A 115 -13.18 22.13 9.98
CA GLY A 115 -13.34 21.10 11.02
C GLY A 115 -12.75 19.75 10.62
N GLY A 116 -12.42 18.98 11.65
CA GLY A 116 -11.74 17.69 11.52
C GLY A 116 -10.23 17.77 11.45
N ASN A 117 -9.60 16.64 11.70
CA ASN A 117 -8.15 16.51 11.76
C ASN A 117 -7.71 15.28 10.97
N LEU A 118 -6.57 15.42 10.28
CA LEU A 118 -5.85 14.29 9.68
C LEU A 118 -4.62 13.99 10.52
N TYR A 119 -4.48 12.75 10.96
CA TYR A 119 -3.36 12.29 11.77
C TYR A 119 -2.53 11.26 10.99
N PHE A 120 -1.21 11.37 11.09
CA PHE A 120 -0.28 10.33 10.72
C PHE A 120 0.29 9.70 11.99
N ASN A 121 -0.15 8.48 12.29
CA ASN A 121 0.36 7.68 13.38
C ASN A 121 1.39 6.67 12.86
N ASP A 122 2.44 6.39 13.65
CA ASP A 122 3.39 5.32 13.34
C ASP A 122 4.10 4.83 14.59
N VAL A 123 3.83 3.60 15.01
CA VAL A 123 4.41 2.96 16.19
C VAL A 123 5.91 2.77 16.00
N ARG A 124 6.32 2.13 14.91
CA ARG A 124 7.72 1.75 14.63
C ARG A 124 8.57 2.88 14.05
N ARG A 125 7.97 4.00 13.70
CA ARG A 125 8.65 5.20 13.16
C ARG A 125 9.44 4.94 11.87
N PHE A 126 8.97 4.03 11.02
CA PHE A 126 9.58 3.75 9.72
C PHE A 126 8.95 4.56 8.58
N GLY A 127 7.69 4.95 8.76
CA GLY A 127 6.98 5.81 7.82
C GLY A 127 7.55 7.23 7.81
N TYR A 128 7.21 7.97 6.79
CA TYR A 128 7.66 9.35 6.63
C TYR A 128 6.60 10.23 5.97
N VAL A 129 6.74 11.54 6.22
CA VAL A 129 5.90 12.59 5.61
C VAL A 129 6.83 13.68 5.06
N ASN A 130 6.94 13.77 3.75
CA ASN A 130 7.89 14.68 3.08
C ASN A 130 7.17 15.69 2.20
N ILE A 131 7.71 16.91 2.08
CA ILE A 131 7.23 17.94 1.16
C ILE A 131 8.24 18.09 0.02
N VAL A 132 7.74 17.98 -1.21
CA VAL A 132 8.57 18.05 -2.43
C VAL A 132 7.99 19.02 -3.46
N GLY A 133 8.82 19.44 -4.40
CA GLY A 133 8.40 20.14 -5.61
C GLY A 133 8.11 19.16 -6.75
N GLN A 134 7.71 19.69 -7.93
CA GLN A 134 7.38 18.87 -9.10
C GLN A 134 8.57 18.03 -9.57
N GLU A 135 9.73 18.64 -9.76
CA GLU A 135 10.93 17.95 -10.24
C GLU A 135 11.34 16.78 -9.33
N GLU A 136 11.31 16.99 -8.00
CA GLU A 136 11.61 15.94 -7.04
C GLU A 136 10.56 14.84 -7.06
N LEU A 137 9.28 15.19 -7.24
CA LEU A 137 8.20 14.21 -7.40
C LEU A 137 8.41 13.34 -8.65
N ASP A 138 8.74 13.96 -9.78
CA ASP A 138 8.96 13.25 -11.04
C ASP A 138 10.15 12.28 -10.93
N LYS A 139 11.24 12.72 -10.29
CA LYS A 139 12.38 11.87 -9.95
C LYS A 139 12.01 10.72 -9.03
N ILE A 140 11.10 10.93 -8.07
CA ILE A 140 10.61 9.86 -7.19
C ILE A 140 9.74 8.89 -7.99
N LYS A 141 8.80 9.40 -8.80
CA LYS A 141 7.92 8.57 -9.64
C LYS A 141 8.70 7.71 -10.64
N SER A 142 9.76 8.23 -11.24
CA SER A 142 10.60 7.50 -12.20
C SER A 142 11.36 6.30 -11.59
N ASN A 143 11.45 6.20 -10.26
CA ASN A 143 12.03 5.04 -9.58
C ASN A 143 11.05 3.87 -9.38
N PHE A 144 9.79 4.05 -9.73
CA PHE A 144 8.78 2.98 -9.67
C PHE A 144 8.65 2.30 -11.03
N GLY A 145 8.50 0.98 -11.03
CA GLY A 145 8.18 0.20 -12.21
C GLY A 145 6.70 0.27 -12.58
N ILE A 146 6.31 -0.55 -13.57
CA ILE A 146 4.90 -0.68 -13.98
C ILE A 146 4.02 -1.05 -12.79
N GLU A 147 2.81 -0.52 -12.77
CA GLU A 147 1.90 -0.70 -11.65
C GLU A 147 0.62 -1.43 -12.07
N PRO A 148 0.20 -2.50 -11.36
CA PRO A 148 -1.05 -3.17 -11.65
C PRO A 148 -2.22 -2.20 -11.74
N LEU A 149 -3.10 -2.41 -12.71
CA LEU A 149 -4.29 -1.61 -13.02
C LEU A 149 -4.03 -0.22 -13.63
N GLN A 150 -2.78 0.14 -13.88
CA GLN A 150 -2.46 1.32 -14.69
C GLN A 150 -2.37 0.95 -16.17
N PRO A 151 -2.56 1.90 -17.10
CA PRO A 151 -2.55 1.63 -18.54
C PRO A 151 -1.27 0.99 -19.06
N ASP A 152 -0.15 1.20 -18.39
CA ASP A 152 1.16 0.63 -18.74
C ASP A 152 1.36 -0.80 -18.23
N PHE A 153 0.44 -1.35 -17.42
CA PHE A 153 0.48 -2.74 -16.99
C PHE A 153 0.01 -3.69 -18.08
N THR A 154 0.65 -3.64 -19.23
CA THR A 154 0.38 -4.55 -20.35
C THR A 154 1.18 -5.85 -20.22
N LEU A 155 0.72 -6.92 -20.86
CA LEU A 155 1.45 -8.19 -20.90
C LEU A 155 2.86 -8.01 -21.52
N GLU A 156 3.01 -7.09 -22.46
CA GLU A 156 4.30 -6.79 -23.10
C GLU A 156 5.26 -6.13 -22.11
N ASN A 157 4.82 -5.09 -21.42
CA ASN A 157 5.63 -4.41 -20.39
C ASN A 157 5.94 -5.33 -19.21
N PHE A 158 5.00 -6.20 -18.83
CA PHE A 158 5.23 -7.21 -17.81
C PHE A 158 6.32 -8.22 -18.26
N LYS A 159 6.31 -8.68 -19.52
CA LYS A 159 7.38 -9.51 -20.09
C LYS A 159 8.73 -8.78 -20.07
N LYS A 160 8.76 -7.48 -20.43
CA LYS A 160 9.98 -6.65 -20.36
C LYS A 160 10.51 -6.57 -18.92
N ALA A 161 9.64 -6.39 -17.93
CA ALA A 161 10.04 -6.38 -16.51
C ALA A 161 10.61 -7.73 -16.05
N LEU A 162 10.23 -8.84 -16.66
CA LEU A 162 10.75 -10.18 -16.38
C LEU A 162 12.04 -10.53 -17.16
N SER A 163 12.29 -9.87 -18.29
CA SER A 163 13.36 -10.25 -19.21
C SER A 163 14.76 -10.21 -18.58
N ASN A 164 15.63 -11.10 -19.03
CA ASN A 164 17.05 -11.20 -18.61
C ASN A 164 17.28 -11.43 -17.11
N ARG A 165 16.29 -12.04 -16.41
CA ARG A 165 16.38 -12.29 -14.97
C ARG A 165 16.41 -13.79 -14.65
N ARG A 166 17.32 -14.16 -13.75
CA ARG A 166 17.45 -15.54 -13.24
C ARG A 166 16.98 -15.70 -11.80
N THR A 167 16.58 -14.59 -11.15
CA THR A 167 16.06 -14.60 -9.78
C THR A 167 14.66 -15.23 -9.71
N SER A 168 14.16 -15.51 -8.49
CA SER A 168 12.80 -16.05 -8.31
C SER A 168 11.73 -15.05 -8.76
N ILE A 169 10.60 -15.57 -9.24
CA ILE A 169 9.48 -14.71 -9.65
C ILE A 169 9.00 -13.83 -8.49
N LYS A 170 8.95 -14.35 -7.26
CA LYS A 170 8.58 -13.55 -6.09
C LYS A 170 9.53 -12.38 -5.86
N ALA A 171 10.83 -12.54 -6.11
CA ALA A 171 11.80 -11.45 -6.01
C ALA A 171 11.46 -10.31 -6.98
N VAL A 172 11.06 -10.64 -8.21
CA VAL A 172 10.64 -9.64 -9.20
C VAL A 172 9.35 -8.96 -8.78
N LEU A 173 8.34 -9.72 -8.33
CA LEU A 173 7.07 -9.17 -7.87
C LEU A 173 7.22 -8.20 -6.68
N LEU A 174 8.19 -8.44 -5.79
CA LEU A 174 8.44 -7.59 -4.62
C LEU A 174 9.29 -6.34 -4.95
N ASN A 175 9.94 -6.31 -6.11
CA ASN A 175 10.83 -5.21 -6.49
C ASN A 175 10.02 -4.02 -7.03
N GLN A 176 9.90 -2.97 -6.22
CA GLN A 176 9.10 -1.78 -6.54
C GLN A 176 9.62 -0.99 -7.76
N LYS A 177 10.89 -1.19 -8.16
CA LYS A 177 11.44 -0.62 -9.40
C LYS A 177 11.02 -1.38 -10.66
N LEU A 178 10.45 -2.57 -10.51
CA LEU A 178 9.96 -3.41 -11.61
C LEU A 178 8.44 -3.47 -11.62
N LEU A 179 7.85 -3.73 -10.46
CA LEU A 179 6.40 -3.79 -10.24
C LEU A 179 6.05 -3.00 -8.99
N ALA A 180 5.46 -1.83 -9.18
CA ALA A 180 5.07 -0.96 -8.09
C ALA A 180 3.83 -1.52 -7.35
N GLY A 181 3.81 -1.37 -6.04
CA GLY A 181 2.63 -1.64 -5.22
C GLY A 181 2.47 -3.08 -4.71
N ILE A 182 3.01 -4.09 -5.39
CA ILE A 182 2.93 -5.49 -4.94
C ILE A 182 3.82 -5.70 -3.72
N GLY A 183 3.30 -6.42 -2.72
CA GLY A 183 4.07 -6.85 -1.56
C GLY A 183 3.90 -8.34 -1.30
N ASN A 184 4.17 -8.76 -0.07
CA ASN A 184 4.28 -10.17 0.27
C ASN A 184 2.94 -10.94 0.16
N ILE A 185 1.84 -10.28 0.54
CA ILE A 185 0.50 -10.86 0.49
C ILE A 185 0.13 -11.14 -0.96
N TYR A 186 0.13 -10.09 -1.75
CA TYR A 186 -0.37 -10.17 -3.13
C TYR A 186 0.59 -10.89 -4.07
N ALA A 187 1.89 -10.97 -3.76
CA ALA A 187 2.82 -11.83 -4.48
C ALA A 187 2.49 -13.32 -4.30
N ASP A 188 2.26 -13.78 -3.06
CA ASP A 188 1.93 -15.19 -2.80
C ASP A 188 0.56 -15.56 -3.39
N GLU A 189 -0.46 -14.71 -3.21
CA GLU A 189 -1.80 -14.93 -3.74
C GLU A 189 -1.83 -14.96 -5.28
N SER A 190 -1.10 -14.05 -5.93
CA SER A 190 -0.97 -14.02 -7.39
C SER A 190 -0.25 -15.26 -7.93
N CYS A 191 0.83 -15.68 -7.29
CA CYS A 191 1.54 -16.90 -7.64
C CYS A 191 0.65 -18.14 -7.49
N PHE A 192 -0.17 -18.20 -6.43
CA PHE A 192 -1.11 -19.32 -6.23
C PHE A 192 -2.19 -19.35 -7.32
N LEU A 193 -2.79 -18.19 -7.63
CA LEU A 193 -3.82 -18.11 -8.66
C LEU A 193 -3.28 -18.47 -10.05
N ALA A 194 -2.02 -18.07 -10.32
CA ALA A 194 -1.32 -18.39 -11.57
C ALA A 194 -0.76 -19.82 -11.64
N GLU A 195 -0.82 -20.59 -10.55
CA GLU A 195 -0.24 -21.94 -10.44
C GLU A 195 1.29 -21.96 -10.62
N VAL A 196 1.96 -20.89 -10.22
CA VAL A 196 3.42 -20.71 -10.30
C VAL A 196 4.03 -20.76 -8.90
N ARG A 197 5.12 -21.53 -8.71
CA ARG A 197 5.86 -21.52 -7.44
C ARG A 197 6.55 -20.17 -7.24
N PRO A 198 6.41 -19.51 -6.07
CA PRO A 198 7.05 -18.22 -5.81
C PRO A 198 8.58 -18.23 -5.94
N ALA A 199 9.21 -19.37 -5.64
CA ALA A 199 10.66 -19.57 -5.75
C ALA A 199 11.13 -19.89 -7.18
N LYS A 200 10.22 -20.13 -8.14
CA LYS A 200 10.59 -20.49 -9.52
C LYS A 200 11.42 -19.39 -10.17
N PRO A 201 12.60 -19.71 -10.76
CA PRO A 201 13.37 -18.72 -11.51
C PRO A 201 12.60 -18.18 -12.71
N VAL A 202 12.70 -16.87 -12.93
CA VAL A 202 11.95 -16.19 -14.01
C VAL A 202 12.27 -16.78 -15.39
N ASN A 203 13.52 -17.08 -15.67
CA ASN A 203 13.95 -17.69 -16.93
C ASN A 203 13.48 -19.15 -17.14
N LYS A 204 12.84 -19.75 -16.13
CA LYS A 204 12.19 -21.08 -16.21
C LYS A 204 10.67 -21.00 -16.35
N LEU A 205 10.12 -19.79 -16.42
CA LEU A 205 8.69 -19.60 -16.65
C LEU A 205 8.37 -19.83 -18.13
N THR A 206 7.31 -20.58 -18.40
CA THR A 206 6.77 -20.68 -19.77
C THR A 206 5.99 -19.42 -20.12
N GLY A 207 5.82 -19.14 -21.43
CA GLY A 207 4.99 -18.00 -21.88
C GLY A 207 3.55 -18.06 -21.35
N LEU A 208 2.99 -19.28 -21.22
CA LEU A 208 1.67 -19.48 -20.64
C LEU A 208 1.66 -19.10 -19.13
N GLN A 209 2.66 -19.48 -18.37
CA GLN A 209 2.78 -19.11 -16.95
C GLN A 209 2.90 -17.60 -16.78
N VAL A 210 3.68 -16.92 -17.65
CA VAL A 210 3.78 -15.45 -17.63
C VAL A 210 2.43 -14.79 -17.90
N LYS A 211 1.70 -15.27 -18.92
CA LYS A 211 0.35 -14.76 -19.24
C LYS A 211 -0.65 -15.00 -18.11
N LYS A 212 -0.63 -16.20 -17.49
CA LYS A 212 -1.47 -16.52 -16.33
C LYS A 212 -1.15 -15.62 -15.14
N LEU A 213 0.15 -15.38 -14.86
CA LEU A 213 0.59 -14.57 -13.73
C LEU A 213 0.20 -13.08 -13.90
N HIS A 214 0.35 -12.52 -15.08
CA HIS A 214 -0.12 -11.16 -15.40
C HIS A 214 -1.61 -11.02 -15.06
N LYS A 215 -2.47 -11.89 -15.61
CA LYS A 215 -3.91 -11.89 -15.33
C LYS A 215 -4.24 -12.14 -13.85
N ALA A 216 -3.46 -13.00 -13.18
CA ALA A 216 -3.65 -13.30 -11.77
C ALA A 216 -3.38 -12.08 -10.89
N ILE A 217 -2.33 -11.30 -11.20
CA ILE A 217 -2.01 -10.06 -10.50
C ILE A 217 -3.17 -9.08 -10.62
N GLU A 218 -3.65 -8.82 -11.83
CA GLU A 218 -4.80 -7.92 -12.05
C GLU A 218 -6.03 -8.37 -11.24
N LYS A 219 -6.37 -9.65 -11.33
CA LYS A 219 -7.54 -10.21 -10.66
C LYS A 219 -7.44 -10.11 -9.12
N VAL A 220 -6.27 -10.44 -8.56
CA VAL A 220 -6.04 -10.41 -7.12
C VAL A 220 -6.06 -8.97 -6.59
N ILE A 221 -5.39 -8.04 -7.27
CA ILE A 221 -5.34 -6.63 -6.86
C ILE A 221 -6.71 -5.97 -6.97
N ASN A 222 -7.44 -6.16 -8.08
CA ASN A 222 -8.80 -5.65 -8.23
C ASN A 222 -9.71 -6.15 -7.10
N LYS A 223 -9.71 -7.46 -6.86
CA LYS A 223 -10.53 -8.05 -5.81
C LYS A 223 -10.16 -7.55 -4.42
N ALA A 224 -8.87 -7.34 -4.17
CA ALA A 224 -8.41 -6.78 -2.91
C ALA A 224 -8.86 -5.32 -2.71
N ILE A 225 -8.86 -4.49 -3.75
CA ILE A 225 -9.38 -3.11 -3.69
C ILE A 225 -10.90 -3.12 -3.44
N GLU A 226 -11.67 -3.94 -4.18
CA GLU A 226 -13.10 -4.10 -3.97
C GLU A 226 -13.42 -4.49 -2.52
N MET A 227 -12.60 -5.36 -1.93
CA MET A 227 -12.73 -5.84 -0.54
C MET A 227 -11.98 -4.95 0.46
N ARG A 228 -11.53 -3.76 0.05
CA ARG A 228 -10.90 -2.73 0.89
C ARG A 228 -9.61 -3.20 1.59
N GLY A 229 -8.88 -4.17 1.00
CA GLY A 229 -7.61 -4.70 1.50
C GLY A 229 -7.74 -5.77 2.59
N THR A 230 -6.58 -6.21 3.12
CA THR A 230 -6.47 -7.29 4.12
C THR A 230 -6.41 -6.81 5.57
N THR A 231 -6.11 -5.55 5.81
CA THR A 231 -5.65 -5.04 7.11
C THR A 231 -6.74 -4.34 7.93
N PHE A 232 -8.01 -4.48 7.57
CA PHE A 232 -9.08 -3.68 8.15
C PHE A 232 -10.02 -4.46 9.10
N ASN A 233 -9.54 -5.53 9.75
CA ASN A 233 -10.37 -6.32 10.66
C ASN A 233 -10.94 -5.51 11.85
N ASP A 234 -10.32 -4.39 12.23
CA ASP A 234 -10.78 -3.54 13.34
C ASP A 234 -11.26 -2.15 12.86
N TYR A 235 -11.28 -1.93 11.54
CA TYR A 235 -11.71 -0.66 10.96
C TYR A 235 -13.14 -0.78 10.44
N LYS A 236 -14.04 -0.05 11.08
CA LYS A 236 -15.37 0.28 10.52
C LYS A 236 -15.28 1.64 9.84
N ASP A 237 -15.54 1.70 8.54
CA ASP A 237 -15.74 2.97 7.86
C ASP A 237 -16.96 3.72 8.46
N SER A 238 -17.22 4.95 8.00
CA SER A 238 -18.38 5.72 8.45
C SER A 238 -19.73 5.04 8.17
N GLU A 239 -19.73 3.89 7.49
CA GLU A 239 -20.89 3.07 7.11
C GLU A 239 -20.85 1.68 7.80
N GLY A 240 -19.85 1.43 8.66
CA GLY A 240 -19.74 0.18 9.42
C GLY A 240 -19.08 -0.98 8.69
N ASN A 241 -18.52 -0.75 7.48
CA ASN A 241 -17.89 -1.81 6.69
C ASN A 241 -16.41 -2.00 7.06
N SER A 242 -15.98 -3.25 7.25
CA SER A 242 -14.58 -3.62 7.46
C SER A 242 -13.95 -4.17 6.19
N GLY A 243 -12.62 -4.08 6.06
CA GLY A 243 -11.90 -4.71 4.95
C GLY A 243 -11.93 -6.23 5.05
N TYR A 244 -12.41 -6.91 4.01
CA TYR A 244 -12.73 -8.35 4.06
C TYR A 244 -11.77 -9.23 3.28
N PHE A 245 -10.75 -8.69 2.59
CA PHE A 245 -9.90 -9.54 1.74
C PHE A 245 -9.13 -10.61 2.54
N GLY A 246 -8.88 -10.39 3.83
CA GLY A 246 -8.29 -11.39 4.72
C GLY A 246 -9.00 -12.75 4.68
N ASN A 247 -10.32 -12.75 4.58
CA ASN A 247 -11.16 -13.97 4.50
C ASN A 247 -11.04 -14.69 3.15
N PHE A 248 -10.50 -14.04 2.13
CA PHE A 248 -10.32 -14.58 0.78
C PHE A 248 -8.92 -15.10 0.49
N LEU A 249 -7.99 -14.98 1.45
CA LEU A 249 -6.63 -15.47 1.30
C LEU A 249 -6.61 -16.99 1.07
N LYS A 250 -5.87 -17.41 0.04
CA LYS A 250 -5.78 -18.82 -0.37
C LYS A 250 -4.53 -19.50 0.18
N VAL A 251 -3.44 -18.75 0.30
CA VAL A 251 -2.14 -19.25 0.77
C VAL A 251 -1.47 -18.35 1.81
N TYR A 252 -1.52 -17.05 1.67
CA TYR A 252 -0.82 -16.15 2.59
C TYR A 252 -1.30 -16.33 4.03
N GLY A 253 -0.34 -16.54 4.96
CA GLY A 253 -0.64 -16.79 6.38
C GLY A 253 -1.09 -18.22 6.72
N ARG A 254 -1.46 -19.05 5.72
CA ARG A 254 -2.13 -20.32 5.88
C ARG A 254 -1.20 -21.55 5.81
N GLY A 255 0.10 -21.35 6.05
CA GLY A 255 1.04 -22.47 6.03
C GLY A 255 0.73 -23.52 7.10
N GLY A 256 0.67 -24.79 6.70
CA GLY A 256 0.23 -25.92 7.54
C GLY A 256 -1.27 -26.25 7.40
N GLU A 257 -2.06 -25.36 6.77
CA GLU A 257 -3.48 -25.62 6.50
C GLU A 257 -3.69 -26.39 5.18
N LYS A 258 -4.91 -26.88 4.97
CA LYS A 258 -5.31 -27.55 3.72
C LYS A 258 -5.45 -26.52 2.58
N CYS A 259 -4.89 -26.85 1.42
CA CYS A 259 -5.07 -26.08 0.19
C CYS A 259 -6.55 -26.06 -0.22
N VAL A 260 -7.05 -24.88 -0.57
CA VAL A 260 -8.46 -24.70 -0.97
C VAL A 260 -8.81 -25.44 -2.26
N LYS A 261 -7.81 -25.68 -3.16
CA LYS A 261 -8.00 -26.39 -4.44
C LYS A 261 -7.90 -27.91 -4.30
N CYS A 262 -6.76 -28.41 -3.82
CA CYS A 262 -6.46 -29.85 -3.86
C CYS A 262 -6.44 -30.53 -2.49
N LYS A 263 -6.70 -29.80 -1.41
CA LYS A 263 -6.72 -30.26 -0.01
C LYS A 263 -5.38 -30.74 0.56
N ASP A 264 -4.29 -30.70 -0.22
CA ASP A 264 -2.94 -30.98 0.27
C ASP A 264 -2.46 -29.89 1.24
N ILE A 265 -1.48 -30.19 2.06
CA ILE A 265 -0.98 -29.27 3.09
C ILE A 265 -0.11 -28.19 2.46
N LEU A 266 -0.46 -26.93 2.73
CA LEU A 266 0.30 -25.76 2.30
C LEU A 266 1.67 -25.72 2.98
N LYS A 267 2.73 -25.55 2.19
CA LYS A 267 4.12 -25.51 2.66
C LYS A 267 4.56 -24.09 2.97
N ARG A 268 5.39 -23.97 4.02
CA ARG A 268 6.09 -22.72 4.34
C ARG A 268 7.53 -22.80 3.87
N THR A 269 8.05 -21.68 3.36
CA THR A 269 9.46 -21.50 3.01
C THR A 269 9.85 -20.04 3.15
N VAL A 270 11.11 -19.72 2.89
CA VAL A 270 11.61 -18.35 2.80
C VAL A 270 12.11 -18.10 1.38
N VAL A 271 11.60 -17.06 0.74
CA VAL A 271 12.05 -16.60 -0.59
C VAL A 271 12.43 -15.13 -0.47
N VAL A 272 13.66 -14.79 -0.84
CA VAL A 272 14.27 -13.44 -0.72
C VAL A 272 14.04 -12.78 0.65
N GLY A 273 14.29 -13.54 1.73
CA GLY A 273 14.12 -13.06 3.10
C GLY A 273 12.67 -12.84 3.54
N ARG A 274 11.69 -13.33 2.77
CA ARG A 274 10.25 -13.19 3.08
C ARG A 274 9.60 -14.56 3.28
N GLY A 275 8.86 -14.68 4.38
CA GLY A 275 8.01 -15.85 4.60
C GLY A 275 7.06 -16.02 3.40
N THR A 276 6.98 -17.23 2.90
CA THR A 276 6.28 -17.59 1.67
C THR A 276 5.46 -18.83 1.90
N VAL A 277 4.21 -18.83 1.47
CA VAL A 277 3.33 -19.99 1.56
C VAL A 277 2.86 -20.38 0.16
N TYR A 278 2.90 -21.68 -0.13
CA TYR A 278 2.51 -22.19 -1.44
C TYR A 278 1.98 -23.63 -1.35
N CYS A 279 1.26 -24.06 -2.38
CA CYS A 279 0.84 -25.45 -2.53
C CYS A 279 1.79 -26.21 -3.45
N LEU A 280 2.44 -27.25 -2.93
CA LEU A 280 3.39 -28.05 -3.70
C LEU A 280 2.74 -28.76 -4.91
N LYS A 281 1.48 -29.17 -4.77
CA LYS A 281 0.71 -29.87 -5.81
C LYS A 281 0.16 -28.94 -6.89
N CYS A 282 -0.40 -27.78 -6.49
CA CYS A 282 -1.06 -26.86 -7.43
C CYS A 282 -0.09 -25.93 -8.14
N GLN A 283 1.07 -25.60 -7.56
CA GLN A 283 2.02 -24.63 -8.11
C GLN A 283 3.27 -25.34 -8.64
N LYS A 284 3.62 -25.06 -9.88
CA LYS A 284 4.71 -25.71 -10.65
C LYS A 284 5.85 -24.75 -10.95
#